data_4b1c564dbc79b4f2daaabc684ca16ef1
#
_entry.id   4b1c564dbc79b4f2daaabc684ca16ef1
#
_cell.length_a   1.000
_cell.length_b   1.000
_cell.length_c   1.000
_cell.angle_alpha   90.00
_cell.angle_beta   90.00
_cell.angle_gamma   90.00
#
_symmetry.space_group_name_H-M   'P 1'
#
loop_
_entity.id
_entity.type
_entity.pdbx_description
1 polymer ?
#
loop_
_entity_poly.entity_id
_entity_poly.type
_entity_poly.pdbx_seq_one_letter_code
_entity_poly.pdbx_strand_id
1 'polypeptide(L)'
;MIIFRTKLLPMVFKRHADTFFILVFSLIPLALHFPYRVNIFLSWEGAYRLYLGQHPYRDFGLPMGFGYWLLPALFFKIFGPNMLSLVKAQVILNICGGLAFRGILKRLDVSPGVRLAAVLTFCLSYILINFWPWYNNTDIIYGIVGLYFLMVAYSERSLSRGAGALAGSALFLFLSFFTKQDGGFLMVAVGLAIVVYEAVFGREWARCGIFLGSFALVAVLFLEPLRGTAFGYWFNHGQPPHTARLSPRDILGEFLEFSQWIKFYSLLIILIVVWKARRGSFWNNQREMVFLLVTLGMLGTAAIFQVTSYTPPDNNIFFHAFAIAYILDGLASLMSWDASRYAWLLLAGVLLWWSGSYFKYLNRLFPQPVAVAMGGENVINRHTYMINTDTAHIEDEGTWTEVPGMPAFHKIKMPPST
;
A
#
# COMPACT_ATOMS: atom_id res chain seq x y z
N MET A 1 -27.24 -20.12 -34.16
CA MET A 1 -26.12 -19.30 -33.62
C MET A 1 -26.71 -17.94 -33.23
N ILE A 2 -27.18 -17.85 -31.98
CA ILE A 2 -27.86 -16.65 -31.46
C ILE A 2 -26.76 -15.65 -31.07
N ILE A 3 -26.58 -14.64 -31.91
CA ILE A 3 -25.68 -13.52 -31.63
C ILE A 3 -26.42 -12.63 -30.63
N PHE A 4 -26.12 -12.79 -29.34
CA PHE A 4 -26.49 -11.80 -28.33
C PHE A 4 -25.75 -10.48 -28.64
N ARG A 5 -26.40 -9.60 -29.40
CA ARG A 5 -26.06 -8.17 -29.42
C ARG A 5 -26.45 -7.58 -28.06
N THR A 6 -25.66 -7.78 -27.07
CA THR A 6 -25.70 -6.98 -25.85
C THR A 6 -25.34 -5.55 -26.27
N LYS A 7 -26.33 -4.67 -26.43
CA LYS A 7 -26.16 -3.23 -26.39
C LYS A 7 -25.63 -2.90 -25.00
N LEU A 8 -24.33 -2.82 -24.94
CA LEU A 8 -23.50 -2.70 -23.77
C LEU A 8 -23.80 -1.40 -23.04
N LEU A 9 -23.77 -1.49 -21.69
CA LEU A 9 -23.65 -0.42 -20.70
C LEU A 9 -23.20 0.92 -21.29
N PRO A 10 -23.81 2.05 -20.91
CA PRO A 10 -23.52 3.35 -21.49
C PRO A 10 -22.02 3.61 -21.51
N MET A 11 -21.54 4.22 -22.55
CA MET A 11 -20.11 4.43 -22.86
C MET A 11 -19.34 5.10 -21.70
N VAL A 12 -20.04 5.88 -20.88
CA VAL A 12 -19.52 6.54 -19.66
C VAL A 12 -19.11 5.52 -18.59
N PHE A 13 -19.88 4.45 -18.39
CA PHE A 13 -19.56 3.40 -17.42
C PHE A 13 -18.30 2.64 -17.84
N LYS A 14 -18.13 2.37 -19.13
CA LYS A 14 -16.90 1.72 -19.64
C LYS A 14 -15.64 2.54 -19.40
N ARG A 15 -15.73 3.87 -19.41
CA ARG A 15 -14.59 4.77 -19.25
C ARG A 15 -14.14 4.93 -17.80
N HIS A 16 -15.06 4.74 -16.83
CA HIS A 16 -14.85 5.02 -15.42
C HIS A 16 -15.07 3.81 -14.51
N ALA A 17 -15.31 2.63 -15.07
CA ALA A 17 -15.55 1.41 -14.28
C ALA A 17 -14.41 1.07 -13.31
N ASP A 18 -13.17 1.31 -13.72
CA ASP A 18 -11.99 1.14 -12.86
C ASP A 18 -12.05 2.07 -11.62
N THR A 19 -12.40 3.34 -11.81
CA THR A 19 -12.60 4.29 -10.70
C THR A 19 -13.79 3.90 -9.82
N PHE A 20 -14.87 3.44 -10.42
CA PHE A 20 -16.05 2.96 -9.68
C PHE A 20 -15.67 1.79 -8.74
N PHE A 21 -14.94 0.79 -9.22
CA PHE A 21 -14.48 -0.31 -8.36
C PHE A 21 -13.60 0.19 -7.23
N ILE A 22 -12.64 1.08 -7.48
CA ILE A 22 -11.80 1.65 -6.43
C ILE A 22 -12.67 2.27 -5.34
N LEU A 23 -13.64 3.12 -5.71
CA LEU A 23 -14.50 3.80 -4.74
C LEU A 23 -15.35 2.81 -3.94
N VAL A 24 -16.03 1.87 -4.63
CA VAL A 24 -16.89 0.88 -3.98
C VAL A 24 -16.10 0.02 -2.99
N PHE A 25 -14.96 -0.55 -3.42
CA PHE A 25 -14.16 -1.40 -2.53
C PHE A 25 -13.53 -0.62 -1.38
N SER A 26 -13.13 0.63 -1.61
CA SER A 26 -12.58 1.48 -0.56
C SER A 26 -13.61 1.86 0.52
N LEU A 27 -14.90 1.91 0.18
CA LEU A 27 -15.98 2.25 1.10
C LEU A 27 -16.50 1.05 1.91
N ILE A 28 -16.19 -0.19 1.49
CA ILE A 28 -16.64 -1.41 2.18
C ILE A 28 -16.31 -1.41 3.68
N PRO A 29 -15.12 -0.97 4.16
CA PRO A 29 -14.81 -0.93 5.58
C PRO A 29 -15.79 -0.11 6.43
N LEU A 30 -16.47 0.87 5.84
CA LEU A 30 -17.50 1.67 6.55
C LEU A 30 -18.81 0.90 6.77
N ALA A 31 -19.07 -0.11 5.95
CA ALA A 31 -20.30 -0.91 6.01
C ALA A 31 -20.13 -2.25 6.73
N LEU A 32 -18.90 -2.73 6.87
CA LEU A 32 -18.59 -4.03 7.45
C LEU A 32 -18.09 -3.93 8.88
N HIS A 33 -18.45 -4.91 9.67
CA HIS A 33 -17.79 -5.20 10.94
C HIS A 33 -16.59 -6.10 10.67
N PHE A 34 -15.44 -5.80 11.26
CA PHE A 34 -14.26 -6.64 11.13
C PHE A 34 -13.84 -7.22 12.49
N PRO A 35 -13.21 -8.39 12.51
CA PRO A 35 -12.74 -8.98 13.75
C PRO A 35 -11.67 -8.10 14.39
N TYR A 36 -11.74 -7.96 15.70
CA TYR A 36 -10.73 -7.35 16.50
C TYR A 36 -9.35 -7.97 16.26
N ARG A 37 -8.35 -7.11 16.12
CA ARG A 37 -6.96 -7.51 16.06
C ARG A 37 -6.12 -6.56 16.90
N VAL A 38 -5.24 -7.12 17.73
CA VAL A 38 -4.37 -6.36 18.64
C VAL A 38 -3.63 -5.23 17.92
N ASN A 39 -3.20 -5.44 16.69
CA ASN A 39 -2.44 -4.46 15.94
C ASN A 39 -3.23 -3.19 15.52
N ILE A 40 -4.57 -3.19 15.61
CA ILE A 40 -5.34 -1.96 15.37
C ILE A 40 -5.03 -0.90 16.45
N PHE A 41 -4.72 -1.34 17.68
CA PHE A 41 -4.38 -0.41 18.77
C PHE A 41 -3.07 0.31 18.53
N LEU A 42 -2.08 -0.31 17.91
CA LEU A 42 -0.85 0.41 17.54
C LEU A 42 -1.14 1.60 16.63
N SER A 43 -2.08 1.44 15.70
CA SER A 43 -2.48 2.52 14.79
C SER A 43 -3.31 3.56 15.52
N TRP A 44 -4.23 3.11 16.37
CA TRP A 44 -5.11 3.98 17.12
C TRP A 44 -4.34 4.78 18.19
N GLU A 45 -3.56 4.09 19.02
CA GLU A 45 -2.83 4.71 20.13
C GLU A 45 -1.85 5.78 19.67
N GLY A 46 -1.02 5.49 18.66
CA GLY A 46 -0.08 6.47 18.15
C GLY A 46 -0.76 7.69 17.54
N ALA A 47 -1.85 7.48 16.80
CA ALA A 47 -2.66 8.57 16.27
C ALA A 47 -3.32 9.40 17.39
N TYR A 48 -3.79 8.75 18.46
CA TYR A 48 -4.38 9.41 19.62
C TYR A 48 -3.36 10.25 20.38
N ARG A 49 -2.15 9.74 20.57
CA ARG A 49 -1.04 10.49 21.17
C ARG A 49 -0.71 11.76 20.36
N LEU A 50 -0.66 11.66 19.03
CA LEU A 50 -0.51 12.83 18.15
C LEU A 50 -1.70 13.79 18.26
N TYR A 51 -2.92 13.27 18.36
CA TYR A 51 -4.12 14.07 18.58
C TYR A 51 -4.06 14.87 19.89
N LEU A 52 -3.52 14.29 20.96
CA LEU A 52 -3.29 14.95 22.26
C LEU A 52 -2.09 15.92 22.23
N GLY A 53 -1.39 16.06 21.12
CA GLY A 53 -0.22 16.95 21.00
C GLY A 53 1.07 16.37 21.55
N GLN A 54 1.13 15.07 21.83
CA GLN A 54 2.37 14.40 22.21
C GLN A 54 3.31 14.27 20.98
N HIS A 55 4.60 14.37 21.24
CA HIS A 55 5.62 14.35 20.20
C HIS A 55 6.29 12.97 20.08
N PRO A 56 6.30 12.34 18.89
CA PRO A 56 7.03 11.10 18.67
C PRO A 56 8.51 11.21 19.05
N TYR A 57 9.06 10.14 19.56
CA TYR A 57 10.46 10.00 20.03
C TYR A 57 10.88 10.92 21.18
N ARG A 58 10.00 11.80 21.64
CA ARG A 58 10.16 12.56 22.89
C ARG A 58 9.28 12.02 23.99
N ASP A 59 8.00 11.85 23.72
CA ASP A 59 6.99 11.44 24.69
C ASP A 59 6.61 9.95 24.54
N PHE A 60 6.77 9.41 23.35
CA PHE A 60 6.53 8.02 23.00
C PHE A 60 7.28 7.66 21.72
N GLY A 61 7.39 6.36 21.40
CA GLY A 61 8.05 5.93 20.16
C GLY A 61 7.86 4.46 19.85
N LEU A 62 8.10 4.13 18.60
CA LEU A 62 8.23 2.77 18.07
C LEU A 62 9.50 2.71 17.23
N PRO A 63 10.09 1.53 16.99
CA PRO A 63 11.25 1.38 16.10
C PRO A 63 10.84 1.49 14.61
N MET A 64 9.92 2.38 14.30
CA MET A 64 9.44 2.72 12.96
C MET A 64 8.89 4.15 12.98
N GLY A 65 8.67 4.76 11.82
CA GLY A 65 8.22 6.14 11.73
C GLY A 65 6.72 6.32 12.05
N PHE A 66 6.37 7.52 12.38
CA PHE A 66 5.00 7.90 12.71
C PHE A 66 4.15 8.29 11.48
N GLY A 67 4.63 8.06 10.26
CA GLY A 67 3.95 8.44 9.02
C GLY A 67 2.53 7.87 8.89
N TYR A 68 2.30 6.66 9.37
CA TYR A 68 0.98 6.01 9.32
C TYR A 68 -0.01 6.53 10.37
N TRP A 69 0.43 7.32 11.36
CA TRP A 69 -0.44 7.97 12.35
C TRP A 69 -0.91 9.36 11.93
N LEU A 70 -0.23 10.00 10.97
CA LEU A 70 -0.51 11.39 10.60
C LEU A 70 -1.94 11.59 10.11
N LEU A 71 -2.38 10.77 9.16
CA LEU A 71 -3.74 10.87 8.62
C LEU A 71 -4.81 10.49 9.66
N PRO A 72 -4.70 9.39 10.41
CA PRO A 72 -5.59 9.10 11.52
C PRO A 72 -5.67 10.21 12.57
N ALA A 73 -4.56 10.80 12.98
CA ALA A 73 -4.55 11.91 13.94
C ALA A 73 -5.33 13.13 13.42
N LEU A 74 -5.18 13.44 12.12
CA LEU A 74 -5.98 14.48 11.48
C LEU A 74 -7.47 14.14 11.52
N PHE A 75 -7.84 12.88 11.23
CA PHE A 75 -9.22 12.44 11.28
C PHE A 75 -9.80 12.45 12.71
N PHE A 76 -8.99 12.19 13.72
CA PHE A 76 -9.39 12.35 15.13
C PHE A 76 -9.70 13.81 15.45
N LYS A 77 -8.95 14.76 14.93
CA LYS A 77 -9.25 16.19 15.11
C LYS A 77 -10.56 16.62 14.43
N ILE A 78 -10.93 15.98 13.32
CA ILE A 78 -12.14 16.34 12.55
C ILE A 78 -13.38 15.60 13.08
N PHE A 79 -13.27 14.32 13.42
CA PHE A 79 -14.40 13.44 13.71
C PHE A 79 -14.41 12.89 15.15
N GLY A 80 -13.44 13.28 15.97
CA GLY A 80 -13.21 12.73 17.29
C GLY A 80 -12.40 11.43 17.28
N PRO A 81 -11.73 11.09 18.42
CA PRO A 81 -10.85 9.94 18.53
C PRO A 81 -11.65 8.64 18.77
N ASN A 82 -12.21 8.10 17.72
CA ASN A 82 -12.97 6.85 17.73
C ASN A 82 -12.52 5.91 16.59
N MET A 83 -12.87 4.64 16.71
CA MET A 83 -12.45 3.62 15.73
C MET A 83 -12.99 3.88 14.33
N LEU A 84 -14.17 4.48 14.20
CA LEU A 84 -14.72 4.82 12.89
C LEU A 84 -13.89 5.91 12.20
N SER A 85 -13.32 6.85 12.96
CA SER A 85 -12.42 7.87 12.43
C SER A 85 -11.13 7.25 11.85
N LEU A 86 -10.61 6.21 12.52
CA LEU A 86 -9.49 5.41 12.01
C LEU A 86 -9.85 4.71 10.69
N VAL A 87 -11.04 4.10 10.62
CA VAL A 87 -11.53 3.44 9.39
C VAL A 87 -11.73 4.46 8.27
N LYS A 88 -12.27 5.65 8.56
CA LYS A 88 -12.41 6.74 7.57
C LYS A 88 -11.05 7.16 7.01
N ALA A 89 -10.01 7.25 7.85
CA ALA A 89 -8.65 7.55 7.38
C ALA A 89 -8.15 6.47 6.41
N GLN A 90 -8.41 5.18 6.70
CA GLN A 90 -8.06 4.09 5.80
C GLN A 90 -8.80 4.17 4.47
N VAL A 91 -10.07 4.55 4.47
CA VAL A 91 -10.83 4.73 3.22
C VAL A 91 -10.13 5.72 2.28
N ILE A 92 -9.65 6.84 2.82
CA ILE A 92 -8.89 7.83 2.01
C ILE A 92 -7.59 7.22 1.49
N LEU A 93 -6.84 6.48 2.33
CA LEU A 93 -5.63 5.79 1.88
C LEU A 93 -5.93 4.79 0.77
N ASN A 94 -6.97 3.99 0.90
CA ASN A 94 -7.39 3.02 -0.11
C ASN A 94 -7.74 3.70 -1.45
N ILE A 95 -8.51 4.79 -1.41
CA ILE A 95 -8.85 5.59 -2.60
C ILE A 95 -7.57 6.15 -3.23
N CYS A 96 -6.69 6.76 -2.46
CA CYS A 96 -5.43 7.31 -2.97
C CYS A 96 -4.55 6.22 -3.60
N GLY A 97 -4.37 5.09 -2.93
CA GLY A 97 -3.60 3.95 -3.46
C GLY A 97 -4.20 3.38 -4.75
N GLY A 98 -5.51 3.17 -4.77
CA GLY A 98 -6.22 2.67 -5.95
C GLY A 98 -6.15 3.61 -7.14
N LEU A 99 -6.37 4.93 -6.91
CA LEU A 99 -6.28 5.94 -7.97
C LEU A 99 -4.84 6.12 -8.46
N ALA A 100 -3.85 6.06 -7.57
CA ALA A 100 -2.44 6.12 -7.94
C ALA A 100 -2.04 4.90 -8.78
N PHE A 101 -2.38 3.66 -8.37
CA PHE A 101 -2.15 2.45 -9.16
C PHE A 101 -2.80 2.55 -10.55
N ARG A 102 -4.08 2.91 -10.62
CA ARG A 102 -4.78 3.16 -11.88
C ARG A 102 -4.07 4.22 -12.73
N GLY A 103 -3.60 5.29 -12.08
CA GLY A 103 -2.88 6.39 -12.71
C GLY A 103 -1.55 5.94 -13.33
N ILE A 104 -0.77 5.10 -12.64
CA ILE A 104 0.46 4.48 -13.15
C ILE A 104 0.15 3.69 -14.42
N LEU A 105 -0.84 2.78 -14.38
CA LEU A 105 -1.19 1.97 -15.54
C LEU A 105 -1.65 2.82 -16.74
N LYS A 106 -2.35 3.92 -16.46
CA LYS A 106 -2.76 4.86 -17.51
C LYS A 106 -1.57 5.59 -18.15
N ARG A 107 -0.56 5.96 -17.35
CA ARG A 107 0.67 6.61 -17.86
C ARG A 107 1.59 5.63 -18.61
N LEU A 108 1.45 4.34 -18.30
CA LEU A 108 2.10 3.26 -19.03
C LEU A 108 1.26 2.79 -20.24
N ASP A 109 0.27 3.56 -20.69
CA ASP A 109 -0.59 3.28 -21.84
C ASP A 109 -1.19 1.86 -21.84
N VAL A 110 -1.46 1.31 -20.64
CA VAL A 110 -2.12 0.01 -20.50
C VAL A 110 -3.56 0.10 -21.00
N SER A 111 -3.95 -0.83 -21.87
CA SER A 111 -5.28 -0.84 -22.49
C SER A 111 -6.41 -0.84 -21.46
N PRO A 112 -7.56 -0.21 -21.73
CA PRO A 112 -8.65 -0.10 -20.76
C PRO A 112 -9.13 -1.44 -20.20
N GLY A 113 -9.16 -2.51 -21.00
CA GLY A 113 -9.58 -3.83 -20.57
C GLY A 113 -8.60 -4.49 -19.59
N VAL A 114 -7.30 -4.41 -19.89
CA VAL A 114 -6.23 -4.90 -19.00
C VAL A 114 -6.22 -4.08 -17.71
N ARG A 115 -6.30 -2.75 -17.83
CA ARG A 115 -6.30 -1.85 -16.67
C ARG A 115 -7.48 -2.13 -15.73
N LEU A 116 -8.66 -2.38 -16.29
CA LEU A 116 -9.85 -2.73 -15.51
C LEU A 116 -9.66 -4.03 -14.72
N ALA A 117 -9.13 -5.08 -15.37
CA ALA A 117 -8.82 -6.35 -14.71
C ALA A 117 -7.75 -6.19 -13.61
N ALA A 118 -6.68 -5.45 -13.89
CA ALA A 118 -5.62 -5.19 -12.93
C ALA A 118 -6.11 -4.36 -11.73
N VAL A 119 -6.95 -3.34 -11.97
CA VAL A 119 -7.56 -2.53 -10.90
C VAL A 119 -8.51 -3.38 -10.04
N LEU A 120 -9.33 -4.24 -10.64
CA LEU A 120 -10.16 -5.16 -9.86
C LEU A 120 -9.30 -6.13 -9.03
N THR A 121 -8.20 -6.63 -9.60
CA THR A 121 -7.23 -7.44 -8.84
C THR A 121 -6.67 -6.66 -7.66
N PHE A 122 -6.27 -5.41 -7.85
CA PHE A 122 -5.76 -4.55 -6.76
C PHE A 122 -6.83 -4.32 -5.68
N CYS A 123 -8.07 -4.08 -6.08
CA CYS A 123 -9.18 -3.93 -5.15
C CYS A 123 -9.41 -5.20 -4.31
N LEU A 124 -9.45 -6.36 -4.93
CA LEU A 124 -9.75 -7.64 -4.26
C LEU A 124 -8.57 -8.17 -3.44
N SER A 125 -7.35 -7.99 -3.94
CA SER A 125 -6.17 -8.55 -3.33
C SER A 125 -5.49 -7.62 -2.32
N TYR A 126 -5.79 -6.32 -2.34
CA TYR A 126 -5.13 -5.35 -1.46
C TYR A 126 -6.11 -4.42 -0.75
N ILE A 127 -6.93 -3.63 -1.46
CA ILE A 127 -7.82 -2.63 -0.85
C ILE A 127 -8.83 -3.30 0.11
N LEU A 128 -9.44 -4.39 -0.32
CA LEU A 128 -10.53 -5.06 0.42
C LEU A 128 -10.12 -5.58 1.80
N ILE A 129 -8.83 -5.81 2.02
CA ILE A 129 -8.31 -6.31 3.30
C ILE A 129 -7.80 -5.23 4.23
N ASN A 130 -7.71 -3.98 3.77
CA ASN A 130 -7.19 -2.85 4.50
C ASN A 130 -8.32 -2.09 5.19
N PHE A 131 -8.55 -2.36 6.48
CA PHE A 131 -9.61 -1.75 7.28
C PHE A 131 -9.12 -0.60 8.18
N TRP A 132 -7.83 -0.56 8.50
CA TRP A 132 -7.22 0.50 9.31
C TRP A 132 -5.81 0.81 8.81
N PRO A 133 -5.29 2.03 9.03
CA PRO A 133 -3.93 2.39 8.66
C PRO A 133 -2.91 1.56 9.46
N TRP A 134 -2.36 0.55 8.80
CA TRP A 134 -1.30 -0.30 9.34
C TRP A 134 0.03 0.07 8.68
N TYR A 135 1.11 0.18 9.44
CA TYR A 135 2.38 0.65 8.88
C TYR A 135 2.83 -0.15 7.64
N ASN A 136 2.67 -1.48 7.64
CA ASN A 136 3.00 -2.34 6.50
C ASN A 136 2.20 -2.05 5.22
N ASN A 137 0.99 -1.51 5.37
CA ASN A 137 0.12 -1.22 4.23
C ASN A 137 0.23 0.25 3.84
N THR A 138 0.44 1.12 4.82
CA THR A 138 0.50 2.56 4.59
C THR A 138 1.80 2.95 3.86
N ASP A 139 2.94 2.30 4.20
CA ASP A 139 4.20 2.51 3.50
C ASP A 139 4.10 2.16 2.01
N ILE A 140 3.44 1.05 1.67
CA ILE A 140 3.20 0.64 0.29
C ILE A 140 2.26 1.63 -0.44
N ILE A 141 1.19 2.09 0.21
CA ILE A 141 0.30 3.10 -0.38
C ILE A 141 1.07 4.39 -0.68
N TYR A 142 1.86 4.88 0.27
CA TYR A 142 2.70 6.05 0.04
C TYR A 142 3.70 5.81 -1.09
N GLY A 143 4.34 4.65 -1.14
CA GLY A 143 5.24 4.27 -2.23
C GLY A 143 4.55 4.29 -3.60
N ILE A 144 3.36 3.68 -3.72
CA ILE A 144 2.57 3.69 -4.98
C ILE A 144 2.18 5.11 -5.38
N VAL A 145 1.76 5.96 -4.42
CA VAL A 145 1.44 7.37 -4.68
C VAL A 145 2.69 8.13 -5.14
N GLY A 146 3.85 7.87 -4.51
CA GLY A 146 5.13 8.45 -4.90
C GLY A 146 5.53 8.04 -6.34
N LEU A 147 5.39 6.77 -6.68
CA LEU A 147 5.65 6.27 -8.05
C LEU A 147 4.66 6.88 -9.07
N TYR A 148 3.39 7.05 -8.70
CA TYR A 148 2.42 7.74 -9.56
C TYR A 148 2.85 9.17 -9.88
N PHE A 149 3.25 9.95 -8.89
CA PHE A 149 3.76 11.31 -9.11
C PHE A 149 5.03 11.31 -9.98
N LEU A 150 5.88 10.30 -9.82
CA LEU A 150 7.06 10.13 -10.68
C LEU A 150 6.64 9.91 -12.14
N MET A 151 5.67 9.04 -12.40
CA MET A 151 5.13 8.82 -13.75
C MET A 151 4.49 10.08 -14.32
N VAL A 152 3.78 10.87 -13.49
CA VAL A 152 3.23 12.17 -13.90
C VAL A 152 4.35 13.10 -14.33
N ALA A 153 5.41 13.22 -13.54
CA ALA A 153 6.54 14.10 -13.81
C ALA A 153 7.20 13.79 -15.16
N TYR A 154 7.46 12.52 -15.45
CA TYR A 154 8.10 12.11 -16.70
C TYR A 154 7.15 12.12 -17.91
N SER A 155 5.84 12.17 -17.69
CA SER A 155 4.87 12.37 -18.78
C SER A 155 4.70 13.83 -19.17
N GLU A 156 5.14 14.79 -18.34
CA GLU A 156 5.07 16.22 -18.62
C GLU A 156 6.20 16.67 -19.54
N ARG A 157 5.87 17.42 -20.60
CA ARG A 157 6.88 17.91 -21.57
C ARG A 157 7.78 18.99 -20.98
N SER A 158 7.26 19.82 -20.08
CA SER A 158 7.98 20.95 -19.49
C SER A 158 8.52 20.59 -18.11
N LEU A 159 9.78 20.93 -17.85
CA LEU A 159 10.44 20.73 -16.57
C LEU A 159 9.67 21.42 -15.44
N SER A 160 9.21 22.65 -15.65
CA SER A 160 8.48 23.42 -14.65
C SER A 160 7.16 22.78 -14.24
N ARG A 161 6.43 22.19 -15.20
CA ARG A 161 5.19 21.45 -14.90
C ARG A 161 5.45 20.14 -14.19
N GLY A 162 6.57 19.47 -14.52
CA GLY A 162 6.97 18.22 -13.87
C GLY A 162 7.56 18.41 -12.47
N ALA A 163 8.12 19.59 -12.16
CA ALA A 163 8.83 19.84 -10.88
C ALA A 163 7.95 19.61 -9.65
N GLY A 164 6.71 20.08 -9.66
CA GLY A 164 5.77 19.86 -8.56
C GLY A 164 5.43 18.36 -8.37
N ALA A 165 5.34 17.60 -9.44
CA ALA A 165 5.14 16.16 -9.37
C ALA A 165 6.40 15.43 -8.86
N LEU A 166 7.61 15.88 -9.23
CA LEU A 166 8.87 15.35 -8.66
C LEU A 166 8.96 15.59 -7.16
N ALA A 167 8.58 16.80 -6.70
CA ALA A 167 8.53 17.10 -5.27
C ALA A 167 7.47 16.25 -4.55
N GLY A 168 6.29 16.05 -5.15
CA GLY A 168 5.26 15.15 -4.63
C GLY A 168 5.74 13.69 -4.56
N SER A 169 6.45 13.22 -5.61
CA SER A 169 7.07 11.89 -5.61
C SER A 169 8.09 11.74 -4.47
N ALA A 170 9.00 12.71 -4.33
CA ALA A 170 9.99 12.73 -3.26
C ALA A 170 9.35 12.70 -1.86
N LEU A 171 8.30 13.49 -1.65
CA LEU A 171 7.55 13.49 -0.38
C LEU A 171 6.95 12.12 -0.07
N PHE A 172 6.22 11.53 -0.99
CA PHE A 172 5.52 10.28 -0.72
C PHE A 172 6.47 9.07 -0.66
N LEU A 173 7.54 9.04 -1.44
CA LEU A 173 8.59 8.01 -1.30
C LEU A 173 9.34 8.17 0.01
N PHE A 174 9.63 9.40 0.45
CA PHE A 174 10.19 9.63 1.78
C PHE A 174 9.23 9.18 2.88
N LEU A 175 7.94 9.54 2.82
CA LEU A 175 6.93 9.10 3.78
C LEU A 175 6.82 7.57 3.83
N SER A 176 6.92 6.88 2.69
CA SER A 176 6.98 5.43 2.64
C SER A 176 8.16 4.90 3.46
N PHE A 177 9.37 5.36 3.17
CA PHE A 177 10.60 4.97 3.87
C PHE A 177 10.56 5.33 5.35
N PHE A 178 10.12 6.53 5.67
CA PHE A 178 10.03 7.00 7.05
C PHE A 178 9.00 6.20 7.86
N THR A 179 7.88 5.81 7.23
CA THR A 179 6.84 4.99 7.87
C THR A 179 7.37 3.62 8.25
N LYS A 180 8.06 2.95 7.31
CA LYS A 180 8.65 1.63 7.53
C LYS A 180 9.93 1.48 6.71
N GLN A 181 11.03 1.19 7.38
CA GLN A 181 12.37 1.22 6.79
C GLN A 181 12.54 0.23 5.64
N ASP A 182 12.16 -1.03 5.82
CA ASP A 182 12.37 -2.10 4.86
C ASP A 182 11.47 -1.97 3.62
N GLY A 183 10.15 -1.93 3.80
CA GLY A 183 9.20 -1.79 2.68
C GLY A 183 9.37 -0.47 1.95
N GLY A 184 9.47 0.64 2.70
CA GLY A 184 9.63 1.97 2.14
C GLY A 184 10.97 2.19 1.46
N PHE A 185 12.09 1.60 1.97
CA PHE A 185 13.37 1.64 1.29
C PHE A 185 13.29 1.00 -0.11
N LEU A 186 12.60 -0.13 -0.22
CA LEU A 186 12.43 -0.81 -1.51
C LEU A 186 11.60 0.03 -2.48
N MET A 187 10.57 0.74 -2.00
CA MET A 187 9.81 1.69 -2.81
C MET A 187 10.66 2.87 -3.29
N VAL A 188 11.52 3.40 -2.43
CA VAL A 188 12.51 4.42 -2.81
C VAL A 188 13.48 3.86 -3.85
N ALA A 189 13.97 2.62 -3.68
CA ALA A 189 14.88 1.98 -4.63
C ALA A 189 14.25 1.82 -6.02
N VAL A 190 12.96 1.43 -6.09
CA VAL A 190 12.21 1.37 -7.37
C VAL A 190 12.09 2.76 -7.98
N GLY A 191 11.75 3.78 -7.19
CA GLY A 191 11.68 5.18 -7.65
C GLY A 191 13.02 5.67 -8.18
N LEU A 192 14.11 5.43 -7.44
CA LEU A 192 15.48 5.77 -7.87
C LEU A 192 15.91 5.04 -9.13
N ALA A 193 15.57 3.75 -9.27
CA ALA A 193 15.88 2.99 -10.48
C ALA A 193 15.23 3.64 -11.73
N ILE A 194 13.99 4.12 -11.61
CA ILE A 194 13.30 4.83 -12.69
C ILE A 194 13.97 6.18 -12.93
N VAL A 195 14.26 6.96 -11.88
CA VAL A 195 14.92 8.27 -12.00
C VAL A 195 16.29 8.15 -12.68
N VAL A 196 17.08 7.14 -12.29
CA VAL A 196 18.40 6.88 -12.91
C VAL A 196 18.24 6.42 -14.36
N TYR A 197 17.30 5.53 -14.61
CA TYR A 197 17.00 5.08 -15.97
C TYR A 197 16.66 6.28 -16.89
N GLU A 198 15.76 7.14 -16.46
CA GLU A 198 15.37 8.33 -17.20
C GLU A 198 16.52 9.36 -17.34
N ALA A 199 17.35 9.50 -16.31
CA ALA A 199 18.53 10.37 -16.39
C ALA A 199 19.54 9.88 -17.44
N VAL A 200 19.82 8.58 -17.47
CA VAL A 200 20.83 7.96 -18.36
C VAL A 200 20.30 7.81 -19.79
N PHE A 201 19.16 7.18 -19.96
CA PHE A 201 18.61 6.83 -21.28
C PHE A 201 17.72 7.92 -21.88
N GLY A 202 16.93 8.60 -21.04
CA GLY A 202 16.11 9.76 -21.40
C GLY A 202 16.87 11.09 -21.42
N ARG A 203 18.12 11.12 -20.86
CA ARG A 203 18.94 12.34 -20.67
C ARG A 203 18.28 13.40 -19.79
N GLU A 204 17.43 12.98 -18.86
CA GLU A 204 16.62 13.85 -17.99
C GLU A 204 17.34 14.20 -16.67
N TRP A 205 18.64 14.55 -16.71
CA TRP A 205 19.47 14.85 -15.54
C TRP A 205 18.93 15.97 -14.66
N ALA A 206 18.30 16.98 -15.26
CA ALA A 206 17.70 18.07 -14.50
C ALA A 206 16.55 17.59 -13.61
N ARG A 207 15.73 16.66 -14.09
CA ARG A 207 14.65 16.03 -13.30
C ARG A 207 15.19 15.17 -12.18
N CYS A 208 16.28 14.44 -12.44
CA CYS A 208 17.00 13.70 -11.41
C CYS A 208 17.48 14.63 -10.29
N GLY A 209 18.11 15.75 -10.62
CA GLY A 209 18.56 16.76 -9.65
C GLY A 209 17.41 17.34 -8.83
N ILE A 210 16.27 17.68 -9.46
CA ILE A 210 15.08 18.18 -8.77
C ILE A 210 14.50 17.11 -7.82
N PHE A 211 14.41 15.85 -8.25
CA PHE A 211 13.92 14.76 -7.40
C PHE A 211 14.81 14.57 -6.18
N LEU A 212 16.13 14.44 -6.37
CA LEU A 212 17.10 14.24 -5.28
C LEU A 212 17.14 15.44 -4.32
N GLY A 213 17.12 16.65 -4.85
CA GLY A 213 17.07 17.88 -4.04
C GLY A 213 15.77 17.98 -3.23
N SER A 214 14.64 17.63 -3.85
CA SER A 214 13.33 17.58 -3.15
C SER A 214 13.32 16.50 -2.08
N PHE A 215 13.88 15.32 -2.34
CA PHE A 215 13.95 14.24 -1.37
C PHE A 215 14.82 14.62 -0.17
N ALA A 216 15.98 15.23 -0.41
CA ALA A 216 16.86 15.74 0.65
C ALA A 216 16.18 16.84 1.48
N LEU A 217 15.48 17.78 0.82
CA LEU A 217 14.73 18.81 1.51
C LEU A 217 13.64 18.24 2.40
N VAL A 218 12.84 17.29 1.89
CA VAL A 218 11.80 16.62 2.67
C VAL A 218 12.42 15.87 3.86
N ALA A 219 13.52 15.16 3.64
CA ALA A 219 14.24 14.48 4.72
C ALA A 219 14.67 15.45 5.82
N VAL A 220 15.25 16.58 5.47
CA VAL A 220 15.64 17.62 6.44
C VAL A 220 14.41 18.14 7.19
N LEU A 221 13.32 18.49 6.50
CA LEU A 221 12.12 19.04 7.13
C LEU A 221 11.46 18.05 8.12
N PHE A 222 11.55 16.75 7.87
CA PHE A 222 11.00 15.73 8.77
C PHE A 222 11.95 15.33 9.89
N LEU A 223 13.25 15.32 9.65
CA LEU A 223 14.24 14.80 10.60
C LEU A 223 14.80 15.91 11.54
N GLU A 224 14.89 17.16 11.08
CA GLU A 224 15.40 18.24 11.93
C GLU A 224 14.56 18.47 13.19
N PRO A 225 13.20 18.42 13.17
CA PRO A 225 12.39 18.51 14.38
C PRO A 225 12.61 17.36 15.38
N LEU A 226 13.17 16.23 14.92
CA LEU A 226 13.47 15.07 15.75
C LEU A 226 14.87 15.13 16.38
N ARG A 227 15.66 16.14 16.04
CA ARG A 227 16.99 16.35 16.60
C ARG A 227 16.90 16.58 18.11
N GLY A 228 17.73 15.88 18.86
CA GLY A 228 17.72 15.92 20.34
C GLY A 228 16.62 15.10 21.00
N THR A 229 15.81 14.36 20.24
CA THR A 229 14.88 13.36 20.76
C THR A 229 15.48 11.95 20.74
N ALA A 230 14.75 10.95 21.24
CA ALA A 230 15.14 9.54 21.17
C ALA A 230 14.94 8.95 19.74
N PHE A 231 15.05 9.75 18.68
CA PHE A 231 14.88 9.29 17.29
C PHE A 231 15.83 8.16 16.91
N GLY A 232 16.97 8.01 17.60
CA GLY A 232 17.83 6.83 17.44
C GLY A 232 17.11 5.50 17.60
N TYR A 233 15.98 5.47 18.33
CA TYR A 233 15.15 4.28 18.47
C TYR A 233 14.53 3.80 17.14
N TRP A 234 14.32 4.70 16.18
CA TRP A 234 13.89 4.35 14.83
C TRP A 234 14.83 3.34 14.14
N PHE A 235 16.15 3.38 14.42
CA PHE A 235 17.13 2.45 13.88
C PHE A 235 17.10 1.06 14.52
N ASN A 236 16.30 0.87 15.58
CA ASN A 236 16.13 -0.44 16.22
C ASN A 236 15.11 -1.35 15.48
N HIS A 237 14.56 -0.91 14.35
CA HIS A 237 13.75 -1.79 13.52
C HIS A 237 14.54 -3.04 13.12
N GLY A 238 13.94 -4.20 13.31
CA GLY A 238 14.61 -5.47 13.09
C GLY A 238 15.28 -6.08 14.34
N GLN A 239 15.29 -5.39 15.45
CA GLN A 239 15.70 -5.96 16.75
C GLN A 239 14.57 -6.80 17.36
N PRO A 240 14.89 -7.75 18.30
CA PRO A 240 13.86 -8.50 18.98
C PRO A 240 12.81 -7.57 19.63
N PRO A 241 11.50 -7.91 19.58
CA PRO A 241 10.92 -9.14 19.04
C PRO A 241 10.71 -9.15 17.51
N HIS A 242 11.06 -8.09 16.81
CA HIS A 242 10.90 -7.93 15.36
C HIS A 242 12.25 -7.97 14.65
N THR A 243 12.94 -9.10 14.72
CA THR A 243 14.20 -9.28 13.98
C THR A 243 13.93 -9.31 12.48
N ALA A 244 14.48 -8.34 11.76
CA ALA A 244 14.47 -8.36 10.30
C ALA A 244 15.44 -9.45 9.81
N ARG A 245 14.94 -10.41 9.04
CA ARG A 245 15.75 -11.45 8.41
C ARG A 245 16.21 -10.98 7.03
N LEU A 246 17.14 -10.06 6.98
CA LEU A 246 17.74 -9.59 5.72
C LEU A 246 18.97 -10.45 5.34
N SER A 247 18.84 -11.78 5.36
CA SER A 247 19.87 -12.62 4.82
C SER A 247 19.59 -12.93 3.34
N PRO A 248 20.60 -12.95 2.48
CA PRO A 248 20.44 -13.39 1.09
C PRO A 248 19.83 -14.79 0.99
N ARG A 249 20.13 -15.66 1.93
CA ARG A 249 19.59 -17.03 1.99
C ARG A 249 18.08 -17.03 2.23
N ASP A 250 17.58 -16.20 3.16
CA ASP A 250 16.17 -16.14 3.49
C ASP A 250 15.38 -15.54 2.31
N ILE A 251 15.93 -14.53 1.62
CA ILE A 251 15.32 -13.94 0.41
C ILE A 251 15.27 -14.97 -0.72
N LEU A 252 16.37 -15.71 -0.95
CA LEU A 252 16.39 -16.76 -1.95
C LEU A 252 15.45 -17.91 -1.59
N GLY A 253 15.38 -18.29 -0.30
CA GLY A 253 14.43 -19.28 0.21
C GLY A 253 12.98 -18.84 -0.03
N GLU A 254 12.64 -17.58 0.27
CA GLU A 254 11.31 -17.06 0.01
C GLU A 254 10.96 -17.13 -1.49
N PHE A 255 11.89 -16.71 -2.36
CA PHE A 255 11.68 -16.73 -3.80
C PHE A 255 11.64 -18.17 -4.37
N LEU A 256 12.61 -19.02 -4.01
CA LEU A 256 12.79 -20.33 -4.65
C LEU A 256 11.96 -21.45 -4.03
N GLU A 257 11.68 -21.36 -2.72
CA GLU A 257 11.02 -22.45 -1.97
C GLU A 257 9.56 -22.13 -1.69
N PHE A 258 9.27 -20.95 -1.13
CA PHE A 258 7.96 -20.66 -0.56
C PHE A 258 7.00 -19.96 -1.53
N SER A 259 7.41 -18.86 -2.19
CA SER A 259 6.47 -18.07 -3.00
C SER A 259 6.22 -18.67 -4.37
N GLN A 260 5.11 -19.41 -4.51
CA GLN A 260 4.70 -19.95 -5.80
C GLN A 260 4.23 -18.87 -6.77
N TRP A 261 3.57 -17.82 -6.26
CA TRP A 261 3.08 -16.70 -7.07
C TRP A 261 4.20 -15.90 -7.71
N ILE A 262 5.22 -15.54 -6.93
CA ILE A 262 6.37 -14.77 -7.45
C ILE A 262 7.09 -15.57 -8.53
N LYS A 263 7.29 -16.88 -8.31
CA LYS A 263 7.90 -17.78 -9.33
C LYS A 263 7.06 -17.84 -10.61
N PHE A 264 5.76 -18.03 -10.48
CA PHE A 264 4.82 -18.12 -11.60
C PHE A 264 4.82 -16.82 -12.42
N TYR A 265 4.69 -15.68 -11.76
CA TYR A 265 4.73 -14.39 -12.44
C TYR A 265 6.10 -14.13 -13.07
N SER A 266 7.19 -14.42 -12.38
CA SER A 266 8.55 -14.25 -12.92
C SER A 266 8.75 -15.08 -14.18
N LEU A 267 8.29 -16.34 -14.21
CA LEU A 267 8.35 -17.20 -15.39
C LEU A 267 7.61 -16.56 -16.57
N LEU A 268 6.36 -16.12 -16.38
CA LEU A 268 5.57 -15.49 -17.44
C LEU A 268 6.19 -14.19 -17.93
N ILE A 269 6.71 -13.37 -17.01
CA ILE A 269 7.39 -12.11 -17.36
C ILE A 269 8.64 -12.39 -18.19
N ILE A 270 9.48 -13.36 -17.79
CA ILE A 270 10.67 -13.76 -18.55
C ILE A 270 10.29 -14.20 -19.95
N LEU A 271 9.27 -15.04 -20.09
CA LEU A 271 8.82 -15.51 -21.40
C LEU A 271 8.35 -14.36 -22.30
N ILE A 272 7.59 -13.40 -21.76
CA ILE A 272 7.13 -12.21 -22.48
C ILE A 272 8.32 -11.32 -22.87
N VAL A 273 9.27 -11.08 -21.97
CA VAL A 273 10.46 -10.27 -22.22
C VAL A 273 11.32 -10.89 -23.30
N VAL A 274 11.64 -12.19 -23.19
CA VAL A 274 12.43 -12.92 -24.20
C VAL A 274 11.76 -12.85 -25.57
N TRP A 275 10.44 -13.02 -25.61
CA TRP A 275 9.70 -12.94 -26.85
C TRP A 275 9.71 -11.53 -27.47
N LYS A 276 9.45 -10.47 -26.66
CA LYS A 276 9.53 -9.08 -27.12
C LYS A 276 10.95 -8.68 -27.54
N ALA A 277 11.99 -9.14 -26.83
CA ALA A 277 13.39 -8.88 -27.14
C ALA A 277 13.81 -9.51 -28.49
N ARG A 278 13.37 -10.74 -28.76
CA ARG A 278 13.62 -11.40 -30.05
C ARG A 278 13.03 -10.65 -31.27
N ARG A 279 11.99 -9.86 -31.06
CA ARG A 279 11.38 -9.01 -32.09
C ARG A 279 12.11 -7.66 -32.28
N GLY A 280 13.15 -7.39 -31.49
CA GLY A 280 14.08 -6.26 -31.70
C GLY A 280 13.59 -4.89 -31.19
N SER A 281 12.35 -4.77 -30.70
CA SER A 281 11.78 -3.48 -30.30
C SER A 281 11.78 -3.22 -28.78
N PHE A 282 12.13 -4.19 -27.96
CA PHE A 282 11.96 -4.15 -26.51
C PHE A 282 12.93 -3.15 -25.84
N TRP A 283 14.23 -3.28 -26.13
CA TRP A 283 15.27 -2.51 -25.43
C TRP A 283 15.24 -1.00 -25.71
N ASN A 284 14.70 -0.62 -26.86
CA ASN A 284 14.58 0.78 -27.27
C ASN A 284 13.22 1.39 -26.90
N ASN A 285 12.34 0.63 -26.25
CA ASN A 285 11.02 1.10 -25.85
C ASN A 285 11.03 1.49 -24.37
N GLN A 286 11.17 2.81 -24.11
CA GLN A 286 11.20 3.38 -22.78
C GLN A 286 9.98 2.99 -21.93
N ARG A 287 8.79 2.99 -22.50
CA ARG A 287 7.55 2.56 -21.82
C ARG A 287 7.66 1.13 -21.32
N GLU A 288 8.12 0.21 -22.15
CA GLU A 288 8.27 -1.22 -21.80
C GLU A 288 9.32 -1.42 -20.69
N MET A 289 10.44 -0.68 -20.77
CA MET A 289 11.49 -0.76 -19.75
C MET A 289 11.01 -0.22 -18.40
N VAL A 290 10.34 0.91 -18.38
CA VAL A 290 9.79 1.47 -17.14
C VAL A 290 8.70 0.56 -16.55
N PHE A 291 7.84 -0.01 -17.41
CA PHE A 291 6.82 -0.96 -16.93
C PHE A 291 7.46 -2.23 -16.35
N LEU A 292 8.50 -2.76 -16.99
CA LEU A 292 9.26 -3.89 -16.46
C LEU A 292 9.94 -3.54 -15.14
N LEU A 293 10.60 -2.38 -15.04
CA LEU A 293 11.26 -1.92 -13.81
C LEU A 293 10.27 -1.83 -12.64
N VAL A 294 9.10 -1.21 -12.86
CA VAL A 294 8.05 -1.14 -11.84
C VAL A 294 7.58 -2.54 -11.44
N THR A 295 7.33 -3.42 -12.41
CA THR A 295 6.79 -4.76 -12.14
C THR A 295 7.80 -5.62 -11.38
N LEU A 296 9.05 -5.67 -11.83
CA LEU A 296 10.12 -6.42 -11.15
C LEU A 296 10.44 -5.80 -9.79
N GLY A 297 10.43 -4.47 -9.69
CA GLY A 297 10.60 -3.78 -8.43
C GLY A 297 9.53 -4.17 -7.41
N MET A 298 8.26 -4.24 -7.83
CA MET A 298 7.16 -4.65 -6.95
C MET A 298 7.25 -6.13 -6.55
N LEU A 299 7.66 -7.02 -7.47
CA LEU A 299 7.90 -8.43 -7.14
C LEU A 299 9.07 -8.59 -6.16
N GLY A 300 10.16 -7.85 -6.38
CA GLY A 300 11.30 -7.84 -5.46
C GLY A 300 10.93 -7.28 -4.09
N THR A 301 10.17 -6.17 -4.06
CA THR A 301 9.62 -5.60 -2.83
C THR A 301 8.78 -6.62 -2.07
N ALA A 302 7.90 -7.35 -2.77
CA ALA A 302 7.06 -8.39 -2.15
C ALA A 302 7.91 -9.51 -1.54
N ALA A 303 8.90 -10.03 -2.28
CA ALA A 303 9.77 -11.11 -1.79
C ALA A 303 10.53 -10.70 -0.53
N ILE A 304 11.14 -9.51 -0.53
CA ILE A 304 11.88 -9.01 0.64
C ILE A 304 10.95 -8.70 1.80
N PHE A 305 9.80 -8.10 1.53
CA PHE A 305 8.82 -7.74 2.54
C PHE A 305 8.22 -8.95 3.26
N GLN A 306 8.04 -10.08 2.57
CA GLN A 306 7.61 -11.34 3.19
C GLN A 306 8.63 -11.82 4.22
N VAL A 307 9.93 -11.74 3.90
CA VAL A 307 11.01 -12.11 4.81
C VAL A 307 11.10 -11.17 6.00
N THR A 308 11.09 -9.86 5.76
CA THR A 308 11.32 -8.85 6.83
C THR A 308 10.12 -8.66 7.74
N SER A 309 8.91 -8.90 7.25
CA SER A 309 7.67 -8.68 8.01
C SER A 309 7.06 -9.93 8.63
N TYR A 310 7.74 -11.07 8.54
CA TYR A 310 7.24 -12.37 9.00
C TYR A 310 5.81 -12.68 8.53
N THR A 311 5.48 -12.24 7.34
CA THR A 311 4.18 -12.52 6.77
C THR A 311 4.17 -13.93 6.17
N PRO A 312 3.04 -14.64 6.20
CA PRO A 312 2.94 -15.91 5.47
C PRO A 312 3.30 -15.74 4.00
N PRO A 313 3.86 -16.76 3.34
CA PRO A 313 4.13 -16.74 1.92
C PRO A 313 2.90 -16.25 1.14
N ASP A 314 3.14 -15.43 0.12
CA ASP A 314 2.12 -14.84 -0.74
C ASP A 314 1.08 -13.93 -0.03
N ASN A 315 1.35 -13.49 1.21
CA ASN A 315 0.45 -12.60 1.95
C ASN A 315 0.59 -11.13 1.54
N ASN A 316 1.68 -10.76 0.86
CA ASN A 316 1.88 -9.40 0.34
C ASN A 316 1.28 -9.27 -1.05
N ILE A 317 0.03 -9.01 -1.08
CA ILE A 317 -0.86 -9.16 -2.21
C ILE A 317 -0.87 -7.96 -3.16
N PHE A 318 -0.26 -6.83 -2.79
CA PHE A 318 -0.17 -5.63 -3.66
C PHE A 318 0.56 -5.89 -4.99
N PHE A 319 1.49 -6.83 -5.04
CA PHE A 319 2.28 -7.15 -6.22
C PHE A 319 1.50 -7.89 -7.31
N HIS A 320 0.46 -8.65 -6.94
CA HIS A 320 -0.34 -9.38 -7.92
C HIS A 320 -0.89 -8.49 -9.02
N ALA A 321 -1.39 -7.31 -8.65
CA ALA A 321 -2.00 -6.40 -9.61
C ALA A 321 -0.99 -5.84 -10.63
N PHE A 322 0.26 -5.57 -10.21
CA PHE A 322 1.32 -5.12 -11.11
C PHE A 322 1.75 -6.24 -12.07
N ALA A 323 1.96 -7.45 -11.55
CA ALA A 323 2.33 -8.61 -12.34
C ALA A 323 1.23 -8.95 -13.37
N ILE A 324 -0.04 -9.00 -12.95
CA ILE A 324 -1.18 -9.27 -13.82
C ILE A 324 -1.30 -8.19 -14.90
N ALA A 325 -1.10 -6.91 -14.55
CA ALA A 325 -1.14 -5.83 -15.54
C ALA A 325 -0.08 -6.03 -16.63
N TYR A 326 1.18 -6.31 -16.24
CA TYR A 326 2.28 -6.53 -17.20
C TYR A 326 2.06 -7.78 -18.04
N ILE A 327 1.64 -8.88 -17.44
CA ILE A 327 1.41 -10.16 -18.13
C ILE A 327 0.26 -10.03 -19.14
N LEU A 328 -0.88 -9.46 -18.73
CA LEU A 328 -2.02 -9.30 -19.63
C LEU A 328 -1.73 -8.30 -20.76
N ASP A 329 -1.02 -7.20 -20.50
CA ASP A 329 -0.58 -6.25 -21.54
C ASP A 329 0.38 -6.94 -22.52
N GLY A 330 1.34 -7.71 -22.00
CA GLY A 330 2.25 -8.53 -22.80
C GLY A 330 1.53 -9.55 -23.66
N LEU A 331 0.62 -10.33 -23.11
CA LEU A 331 -0.17 -11.33 -23.84
C LEU A 331 -1.10 -10.68 -24.88
N ALA A 332 -1.75 -9.56 -24.55
CA ALA A 332 -2.56 -8.82 -25.51
C ALA A 332 -1.76 -8.36 -26.72
N SER A 333 -0.53 -7.85 -26.47
CA SER A 333 0.41 -7.48 -27.55
C SER A 333 0.87 -8.69 -28.36
N LEU A 334 1.15 -9.80 -27.71
CA LEU A 334 1.68 -11.04 -28.30
C LEU A 334 0.67 -11.69 -29.23
N MET A 335 -0.58 -11.77 -28.78
CA MET A 335 -1.66 -12.46 -29.47
C MET A 335 -2.49 -11.52 -30.35
N SER A 336 -2.12 -10.23 -30.46
CA SER A 336 -2.91 -9.19 -31.11
C SER A 336 -4.36 -9.18 -30.64
N TRP A 337 -4.54 -9.37 -29.32
CA TRP A 337 -5.84 -9.53 -28.69
C TRP A 337 -6.37 -8.21 -28.15
N ASP A 338 -7.61 -7.87 -28.49
CA ASP A 338 -8.30 -6.72 -27.88
C ASP A 338 -8.88 -7.09 -26.50
N ALA A 339 -8.10 -6.86 -25.45
CA ALA A 339 -8.52 -7.09 -24.07
C ALA A 339 -9.79 -6.33 -23.69
N SER A 340 -10.08 -5.20 -24.34
CA SER A 340 -11.29 -4.41 -24.06
C SER A 340 -12.56 -5.11 -24.55
N ARG A 341 -12.45 -5.90 -25.60
CA ARG A 341 -13.56 -6.71 -26.14
C ARG A 341 -13.96 -7.83 -25.17
N TYR A 342 -12.97 -8.38 -24.48
CA TYR A 342 -13.13 -9.51 -23.56
C TYR A 342 -13.03 -9.10 -22.08
N ALA A 343 -13.17 -7.80 -21.79
CA ALA A 343 -13.03 -7.28 -20.44
C ALA A 343 -13.94 -7.99 -19.42
N TRP A 344 -15.18 -8.35 -19.80
CA TRP A 344 -16.10 -9.07 -18.94
C TRP A 344 -15.58 -10.46 -18.55
N LEU A 345 -14.91 -11.17 -19.47
CA LEU A 345 -14.31 -12.47 -19.21
C LEU A 345 -13.11 -12.34 -18.26
N LEU A 346 -12.29 -11.32 -18.47
CA LEU A 346 -11.18 -11.01 -17.55
C LEU A 346 -11.70 -10.68 -16.15
N LEU A 347 -12.76 -9.88 -16.05
CA LEU A 347 -13.37 -9.55 -14.76
C LEU A 347 -13.96 -10.79 -14.07
N ALA A 348 -14.66 -11.66 -14.83
CA ALA A 348 -15.19 -12.92 -14.30
C ALA A 348 -14.06 -13.82 -13.80
N GLY A 349 -12.95 -13.91 -14.53
CA GLY A 349 -11.77 -14.65 -14.12
C GLY A 349 -11.15 -14.12 -12.84
N VAL A 350 -11.00 -12.81 -12.72
CA VAL A 350 -10.49 -12.15 -11.50
C VAL A 350 -11.43 -12.37 -10.32
N LEU A 351 -12.74 -12.21 -10.51
CA LEU A 351 -13.74 -12.45 -9.47
C LEU A 351 -13.73 -13.92 -9.00
N LEU A 352 -13.65 -14.86 -9.93
CA LEU A 352 -13.56 -16.27 -9.59
C LEU A 352 -12.28 -16.59 -8.81
N TRP A 353 -11.14 -16.11 -9.30
CA TRP A 353 -9.84 -16.39 -8.71
C TRP A 353 -9.68 -15.80 -7.30
N TRP A 354 -10.15 -14.57 -7.11
CA TRP A 354 -10.08 -13.87 -5.82
C TRP A 354 -11.33 -14.07 -4.95
N SER A 355 -12.19 -15.05 -5.28
CA SER A 355 -13.44 -15.31 -4.55
C SER A 355 -13.21 -15.55 -3.05
N GLY A 356 -12.15 -16.23 -2.67
CA GLY A 356 -11.79 -16.44 -1.26
C GLY A 356 -11.52 -15.15 -0.49
N SER A 357 -11.09 -14.05 -1.18
CA SER A 357 -10.85 -12.77 -0.53
C SER A 357 -12.15 -12.07 -0.12
N TYR A 358 -13.16 -12.06 -0.97
CA TYR A 358 -14.42 -11.35 -0.68
C TYR A 358 -15.50 -12.24 -0.05
N PHE A 359 -15.47 -13.55 -0.29
CA PHE A 359 -16.50 -14.47 0.23
C PHE A 359 -16.57 -14.45 1.76
N LYS A 360 -15.43 -14.41 2.44
CA LYS A 360 -15.38 -14.28 3.90
C LYS A 360 -16.05 -13.01 4.43
N TYR A 361 -16.06 -11.91 3.65
CA TYR A 361 -16.71 -10.66 4.02
C TYR A 361 -18.19 -10.67 3.66
N LEU A 362 -18.57 -11.27 2.52
CA LEU A 362 -19.97 -11.51 2.18
C LEU A 362 -20.66 -12.36 3.25
N ASN A 363 -19.98 -13.41 3.73
CA ASN A 363 -20.50 -14.26 4.80
C ASN A 363 -20.70 -13.52 6.13
N ARG A 364 -19.98 -12.43 6.36
CA ARG A 364 -20.15 -11.56 7.54
C ARG A 364 -21.31 -10.57 7.40
N LEU A 365 -21.70 -10.22 6.19
CA LEU A 365 -22.89 -9.39 5.94
C LEU A 365 -24.19 -10.10 6.32
N PHE A 366 -24.17 -11.43 6.30
CA PHE A 366 -25.29 -12.27 6.70
C PHE A 366 -24.92 -12.95 8.03
N PRO A 367 -25.28 -12.35 9.20
CA PRO A 367 -24.94 -12.92 10.49
C PRO A 367 -25.46 -14.35 10.57
N GLN A 368 -24.55 -15.30 10.62
CA GLN A 368 -24.89 -16.70 10.84
C GLN A 368 -25.29 -16.85 12.31
N PRO A 369 -26.42 -17.51 12.62
CA PRO A 369 -26.83 -17.79 13.98
C PRO A 369 -25.76 -18.52 14.82
N VAL A 370 -24.88 -19.26 14.14
CA VAL A 370 -23.77 -20.02 14.74
C VAL A 370 -22.67 -19.10 15.26
N ALA A 371 -22.43 -17.93 14.64
CA ALA A 371 -21.41 -16.99 15.09
C ALA A 371 -21.77 -16.35 16.43
N VAL A 372 -23.07 -16.15 16.69
CA VAL A 372 -23.58 -15.64 17.98
C VAL A 372 -23.47 -16.72 19.06
N ALA A 373 -23.68 -17.98 18.73
CA ALA A 373 -23.61 -19.10 19.65
C ALA A 373 -22.17 -19.48 20.07
N MET A 374 -21.15 -19.10 19.28
CA MET A 374 -19.74 -19.38 19.57
C MET A 374 -19.00 -18.22 20.29
N GLY A 375 -19.72 -17.30 20.90
CA GLY A 375 -19.12 -16.20 21.68
C GLY A 375 -18.34 -15.21 20.82
N GLY A 376 -18.85 -14.88 19.65
CA GLY A 376 -18.24 -13.95 18.69
C GLY A 376 -18.22 -12.48 19.15
N GLU A 377 -17.92 -12.23 20.40
CA GLU A 377 -17.79 -10.87 20.98
C GLU A 377 -16.54 -10.13 20.51
N ASN A 378 -15.66 -10.77 19.75
CA ASN A 378 -14.44 -10.17 19.21
C ASN A 378 -14.65 -9.38 17.89
N VAL A 379 -15.87 -8.92 17.63
CA VAL A 379 -16.16 -8.09 16.46
C VAL A 379 -16.38 -6.66 16.90
N ILE A 380 -15.55 -5.75 16.42
CA ILE A 380 -15.80 -4.32 16.59
C ILE A 380 -17.05 -3.96 15.79
N ASN A 381 -18.12 -3.61 16.46
CA ASN A 381 -19.38 -3.22 15.87
C ASN A 381 -19.44 -1.70 15.66
N ARG A 382 -20.49 -1.22 14.98
CA ARG A 382 -20.67 0.21 14.71
C ARG A 382 -20.71 1.05 15.99
N HIS A 383 -21.32 0.53 17.05
CA HIS A 383 -21.37 1.21 18.34
C HIS A 383 -19.97 1.40 18.93
N THR A 384 -19.16 0.34 18.94
CA THR A 384 -17.76 0.40 19.37
C THR A 384 -16.96 1.42 18.57
N TYR A 385 -17.20 1.54 17.25
CA TYR A 385 -16.53 2.52 16.41
C TYR A 385 -16.83 3.97 16.79
N MET A 386 -17.99 4.22 17.39
CA MET A 386 -18.45 5.56 17.75
C MET A 386 -18.11 5.95 19.19
N ILE A 387 -17.54 5.05 19.99
CA ILE A 387 -17.10 5.39 21.35
C ILE A 387 -16.01 6.44 21.25
N ASN A 388 -16.27 7.60 21.82
CA ASN A 388 -15.28 8.67 21.94
C ASN A 388 -14.51 8.49 23.26
N THR A 389 -13.22 8.24 23.15
CA THR A 389 -12.35 8.00 24.30
C THR A 389 -12.10 9.24 25.15
N ASP A 390 -12.32 10.46 24.61
CA ASP A 390 -12.24 11.69 25.42
C ASP A 390 -13.40 11.83 26.42
N THR A 391 -14.53 11.20 26.09
CA THR A 391 -15.76 11.25 26.92
C THR A 391 -16.09 9.92 27.60
N ALA A 392 -15.46 8.82 27.15
CA ALA A 392 -15.60 7.54 27.84
C ALA A 392 -14.81 7.59 29.15
N HIS A 393 -15.51 7.72 30.26
CA HIS A 393 -14.93 7.52 31.60
C HIS A 393 -14.64 6.03 31.75
N ILE A 394 -13.46 5.60 31.31
CA ILE A 394 -12.91 4.34 31.78
C ILE A 394 -12.44 4.63 33.19
N GLU A 395 -13.01 3.98 34.17
CA GLU A 395 -12.53 4.06 35.57
C GLU A 395 -11.02 3.71 35.51
N ASP A 396 -10.24 4.69 35.86
CA ASP A 396 -8.82 4.67 35.65
C ASP A 396 -8.14 4.24 36.93
N GLU A 397 -8.16 2.95 37.19
CA GLU A 397 -7.53 2.34 38.37
C GLU A 397 -5.99 2.27 38.26
N GLY A 398 -5.41 2.67 37.11
CA GLY A 398 -3.98 2.56 36.88
C GLY A 398 -3.21 3.77 37.44
N THR A 399 -2.08 3.53 38.07
CA THR A 399 -1.07 4.54 38.42
C THR A 399 -0.01 4.68 37.33
N TRP A 400 0.41 5.95 37.10
CA TRP A 400 1.54 6.22 36.21
C TRP A 400 2.84 5.80 36.92
N THR A 401 3.49 4.80 36.41
CA THR A 401 4.74 4.26 36.95
C THR A 401 5.92 4.58 36.02
N GLU A 402 7.01 5.08 36.58
CA GLU A 402 8.24 5.28 35.82
C GLU A 402 8.90 3.91 35.54
N VAL A 403 9.37 3.72 34.30
CA VAL A 403 10.07 2.51 33.89
C VAL A 403 11.56 2.83 33.75
N PRO A 404 12.39 2.40 34.72
CA PRO A 404 13.82 2.64 34.67
C PRO A 404 14.45 2.01 33.42
N GLY A 405 15.35 2.72 32.78
CA GLY A 405 16.10 2.19 31.61
C GLY A 405 15.35 2.22 30.26
N MET A 406 14.13 2.77 30.21
CA MET A 406 13.39 2.96 28.97
C MET A 406 13.14 4.45 28.69
N PRO A 407 14.08 5.21 28.12
CA PRO A 407 13.92 6.66 27.90
C PRO A 407 12.74 7.02 27.02
N ALA A 408 12.34 6.13 26.11
CA ALA A 408 11.18 6.33 25.22
C ALA A 408 9.82 6.13 25.92
N PHE A 409 9.81 5.52 27.13
CA PHE A 409 8.62 5.22 27.88
C PHE A 409 8.82 5.65 29.35
N HIS A 410 8.95 6.94 29.59
CA HIS A 410 9.20 7.46 30.93
C HIS A 410 8.13 7.01 31.93
N LYS A 411 6.90 6.89 31.50
CA LYS A 411 5.78 6.49 32.35
C LYS A 411 4.84 5.57 31.58
N ILE A 412 4.48 4.48 32.18
CA ILE A 412 3.39 3.62 31.73
C ILE A 412 2.32 3.56 32.81
N LYS A 413 1.08 3.35 32.41
CA LYS A 413 -0.02 3.15 33.33
C LYS A 413 -0.10 1.67 33.64
N MET A 414 0.04 1.34 34.91
CA MET A 414 0.02 -0.05 35.40
C MET A 414 -1.12 -0.25 36.37
N PRO A 415 -1.80 -1.41 36.34
CA PRO A 415 -2.77 -1.75 37.37
C PRO A 415 -2.15 -1.70 38.76
N PRO A 416 -2.94 -1.40 39.80
CA PRO A 416 -2.44 -1.34 41.20
C PRO A 416 -1.80 -2.64 41.71
N SER A 417 -2.08 -3.76 41.03
CA SER A 417 -1.66 -5.11 41.41
C SER A 417 -0.38 -5.58 40.74
N THR A 418 0.26 -4.75 39.92
CA THR A 418 1.56 -5.03 39.27
C THR A 418 2.64 -4.14 39.81
#